data_4ec62015743e8bc0ab7c1eca93ccc9e5
#
_entry.id   4ec62015743e8bc0ab7c1eca93ccc9e5
#
_cell.length_a   1.000
_cell.length_b   1.000
_cell.length_c   1.000
_cell.angle_alpha   90.00
_cell.angle_beta   90.00
_cell.angle_gamma   90.00
#
_symmetry.space_group_name_H-M   'P 1'
#
loop_
_entity.id
_entity.type
_entity.pdbx_description
1 polymer ?
#
loop_
_entity_poly.entity_id
_entity_poly.type
_entity_poly.pdbx_seq_one_letter_code
_entity_poly.pdbx_strand_id
1 'polypeptide(L)'
;MRDLIKKVLREESESMDMMDFWNNSPKVTDMDNTEQMDDFMWHLIDYVNFPSDGNFRRIEPFIKSLIRYGLIDVEFYTNMYRWLNRKLRDISIAEEEFQLSLDNVGGDDSYSDWKWHVLSLGRENFERLKEGWHDVVDAMEELEPIESFNYAWPHPYDFRTD
;
A
#
# COMPACT_ATOMS: atom_id res chain seq x y z
N MET A 1 -26.52 23.46 -10.44
CA MET A 1 -26.15 22.88 -11.74
C MET A 1 -24.63 22.79 -11.95
N ARG A 2 -23.88 23.87 -11.69
CA ARG A 2 -22.41 23.85 -11.80
C ARG A 2 -21.73 22.78 -10.92
N ASP A 3 -22.21 22.57 -9.71
CA ASP A 3 -21.63 21.61 -8.78
C ASP A 3 -21.90 20.15 -9.17
N LEU A 4 -23.08 19.90 -9.76
CA LEU A 4 -23.44 18.58 -10.28
C LEU A 4 -22.56 18.21 -11.49
N ILE A 5 -22.35 19.17 -12.42
CA ILE A 5 -21.49 18.97 -13.60
C ILE A 5 -20.04 18.71 -13.17
N LYS A 6 -19.52 19.49 -12.21
CA LYS A 6 -18.18 19.28 -11.65
C LYS A 6 -18.04 17.91 -11.01
N LYS A 7 -19.08 17.47 -10.27
CA LYS A 7 -19.10 16.15 -9.66
C LYS A 7 -19.07 15.03 -10.72
N VAL A 8 -19.91 15.14 -11.75
CA VAL A 8 -19.97 14.16 -12.85
C VAL A 8 -18.63 14.11 -13.60
N LEU A 9 -18.05 15.25 -13.95
CA LEU A 9 -16.74 15.32 -14.61
C LEU A 9 -15.62 14.74 -13.77
N ARG A 10 -15.66 14.96 -12.46
CA ARG A 10 -14.70 14.39 -11.53
C ARG A 10 -14.83 12.86 -11.46
N GLU A 11 -16.05 12.34 -11.36
CA GLU A 11 -16.33 10.90 -11.34
C GLU A 11 -15.90 10.23 -12.65
N GLU A 12 -16.13 10.86 -13.81
CA GLU A 12 -15.66 10.36 -15.10
C GLU A 12 -14.13 10.35 -15.18
N SER A 13 -13.45 11.39 -14.70
CA SER A 13 -11.98 11.47 -14.67
C SER A 13 -11.39 10.39 -13.76
N GLU A 14 -11.93 10.21 -12.55
CA GLU A 14 -11.52 9.17 -11.62
C GLU A 14 -11.72 7.76 -12.20
N SER A 15 -12.85 7.55 -12.90
CA SER A 15 -13.14 6.27 -13.59
C SER A 15 -12.14 6.00 -14.71
N MET A 16 -11.75 7.00 -15.50
CA MET A 16 -10.77 6.86 -16.58
C MET A 16 -9.38 6.51 -16.02
N ASP A 17 -8.93 7.20 -14.99
CA ASP A 17 -7.64 6.95 -14.33
C ASP A 17 -7.59 5.54 -13.75
N MET A 18 -8.67 5.09 -13.14
CA MET A 18 -8.81 3.75 -12.58
C MET A 18 -8.78 2.67 -13.67
N MET A 19 -9.44 2.89 -14.80
CA MET A 19 -9.41 1.95 -15.93
C MET A 19 -8.03 1.89 -16.56
N ASP A 20 -7.33 3.00 -16.69
CA ASP A 20 -5.94 3.02 -17.16
C ASP A 20 -5.03 2.21 -16.23
N PHE A 21 -5.17 2.39 -14.93
CA PHE A 21 -4.47 1.55 -13.94
C PHE A 21 -4.76 0.07 -14.16
N TRP A 22 -6.04 -0.29 -14.22
CA TRP A 22 -6.47 -1.68 -14.34
C TRP A 22 -5.98 -2.33 -15.63
N ASN A 23 -6.09 -1.61 -16.75
CA ASN A 23 -5.65 -2.12 -18.06
C ASN A 23 -4.14 -2.33 -18.14
N ASN A 24 -3.36 -1.53 -17.42
CA ASN A 24 -1.90 -1.63 -17.38
C ASN A 24 -1.38 -2.51 -16.24
N SER A 25 -2.25 -2.92 -15.31
CA SER A 25 -1.84 -3.75 -14.18
C SER A 25 -1.54 -5.19 -14.58
N PRO A 26 -0.57 -5.84 -13.92
CA PRO A 26 -0.38 -7.28 -14.03
C PRO A 26 -1.66 -8.03 -13.68
N LYS A 27 -1.96 -9.09 -14.40
CA LYS A 27 -3.19 -9.86 -14.20
C LYS A 27 -3.02 -10.91 -13.09
N VAL A 28 -4.01 -10.99 -12.21
CA VAL A 28 -4.10 -12.03 -11.20
C VAL A 28 -5.21 -12.98 -11.64
N THR A 29 -4.82 -14.10 -12.27
CA THR A 29 -5.73 -15.14 -12.71
C THR A 29 -5.89 -16.26 -11.69
N ASP A 30 -4.95 -16.37 -10.75
CA ASP A 30 -4.93 -17.34 -9.67
C ASP A 30 -4.59 -16.62 -8.36
N MET A 31 -5.56 -16.59 -7.44
CA MET A 31 -5.42 -15.94 -6.13
C MET A 31 -4.36 -16.59 -5.24
N ASP A 32 -4.08 -17.88 -5.45
CA ASP A 32 -3.07 -18.61 -4.71
C ASP A 32 -1.65 -18.42 -5.30
N ASN A 33 -1.55 -17.80 -6.48
CA ASN A 33 -0.27 -17.50 -7.10
C ASN A 33 0.35 -16.24 -6.47
N THR A 34 1.35 -16.47 -5.62
CA THR A 34 2.00 -15.38 -4.87
C THR A 34 2.76 -14.41 -5.78
N GLU A 35 3.35 -14.89 -6.88
CA GLU A 35 4.06 -14.04 -7.83
C GLU A 35 3.12 -13.07 -8.56
N GLN A 36 1.96 -13.55 -9.01
CA GLN A 36 0.95 -12.71 -9.63
C GLN A 36 0.45 -11.63 -8.66
N MET A 37 0.19 -11.98 -7.41
CA MET A 37 -0.25 -11.03 -6.39
C MET A 37 0.87 -10.05 -6.04
N ASP A 38 2.12 -10.48 -5.97
CA ASP A 38 3.28 -9.61 -5.77
C ASP A 38 3.34 -8.56 -6.88
N ASP A 39 3.29 -8.96 -8.14
CA ASP A 39 3.39 -8.05 -9.27
C ASP A 39 2.24 -7.04 -9.27
N PHE A 40 1.03 -7.48 -9.00
CA PHE A 40 -0.14 -6.61 -8.90
C PHE A 40 -0.01 -5.60 -7.75
N MET A 41 0.35 -6.07 -6.56
CA MET A 41 0.41 -5.21 -5.37
C MET A 41 1.53 -4.17 -5.47
N TRP A 42 2.70 -4.55 -5.96
CA TRP A 42 3.78 -3.58 -6.16
C TRP A 42 3.43 -2.55 -7.24
N HIS A 43 2.74 -2.97 -8.30
CA HIS A 43 2.23 -2.04 -9.30
C HIS A 43 1.23 -1.05 -8.70
N LEU A 44 0.33 -1.52 -7.84
CA LEU A 44 -0.63 -0.66 -7.13
C LEU A 44 0.08 0.34 -6.21
N ILE A 45 1.04 -0.12 -5.43
CA ILE A 45 1.81 0.75 -4.51
C ILE A 45 2.56 1.83 -5.28
N ASP A 46 3.21 1.47 -6.39
CA ASP A 46 3.89 2.42 -7.25
C ASP A 46 2.92 3.42 -7.91
N TYR A 47 1.74 2.94 -8.30
CA TYR A 47 0.71 3.79 -8.90
C TYR A 47 0.20 4.84 -7.92
N VAL A 48 -0.09 4.47 -6.68
CA VAL A 48 -0.56 5.44 -5.68
C VAL A 48 0.55 6.38 -5.23
N ASN A 49 1.81 6.00 -5.39
CA ASN A 49 3.00 6.81 -5.12
C ASN A 49 2.90 7.60 -3.81
N PHE A 50 2.55 6.90 -2.76
CA PHE A 50 2.18 7.44 -1.46
C PHE A 50 3.23 8.40 -0.88
N PRO A 51 4.55 8.07 -0.89
CA PRO A 51 5.55 8.92 -0.25
C PRO A 51 5.75 10.28 -0.92
N SER A 52 5.39 10.42 -2.21
CA SER A 52 5.66 11.65 -2.96
C SER A 52 4.88 12.86 -2.46
N ASP A 53 3.67 12.66 -1.95
CA ASP A 53 2.80 13.72 -1.43
C ASP A 53 2.24 13.45 -0.03
N GLY A 54 2.48 12.27 0.53
CA GLY A 54 2.00 11.85 1.85
C GLY A 54 0.46 11.79 1.95
N ASN A 55 -0.25 11.79 0.83
CA ASN A 55 -1.71 11.80 0.83
C ASN A 55 -2.29 10.40 0.97
N PHE A 56 -2.31 9.88 2.19
CA PHE A 56 -2.85 8.57 2.52
C PHE A 56 -4.35 8.43 2.21
N ARG A 57 -5.08 9.53 2.13
CA ARG A 57 -6.53 9.51 1.87
C ARG A 57 -6.89 9.04 0.47
N ARG A 58 -5.91 8.94 -0.41
CA ARG A 58 -6.08 8.53 -1.79
C ARG A 58 -6.33 7.03 -1.96
N ILE A 59 -5.75 6.18 -1.11
CA ILE A 59 -5.80 4.72 -1.23
C ILE A 59 -7.21 4.18 -0.99
N GLU A 60 -7.85 4.56 0.11
CA GLU A 60 -9.19 4.06 0.45
C GLU A 60 -10.24 4.37 -0.63
N PRO A 61 -10.39 5.60 -1.12
CA PRO A 61 -11.32 5.88 -2.21
C PRO A 61 -11.01 5.09 -3.48
N PHE A 62 -9.74 4.87 -3.77
CA PHE A 62 -9.32 4.11 -4.95
C PHE A 62 -9.74 2.64 -4.84
N ILE A 63 -9.50 2.00 -3.69
CA ILE A 63 -9.94 0.63 -3.43
C ILE A 63 -11.46 0.51 -3.52
N LYS A 64 -12.19 1.43 -2.89
CA LYS A 64 -13.65 1.46 -2.96
C LYS A 64 -14.15 1.59 -4.39
N SER A 65 -13.47 2.37 -5.22
CA SER A 65 -13.81 2.52 -6.64
C SER A 65 -13.57 1.23 -7.43
N LEU A 66 -12.46 0.54 -7.21
CA LEU A 66 -12.18 -0.75 -7.85
C LEU A 66 -13.29 -1.77 -7.55
N ILE A 67 -13.77 -1.81 -6.31
CA ILE A 67 -14.87 -2.70 -5.90
C ILE A 67 -16.19 -2.25 -6.54
N ARG A 68 -16.50 -0.96 -6.48
CA ARG A 68 -17.75 -0.40 -7.01
C ARG A 68 -17.92 -0.65 -8.51
N TYR A 69 -16.84 -0.54 -9.28
CA TYR A 69 -16.85 -0.79 -10.72
C TYR A 69 -16.70 -2.28 -11.09
N GLY A 70 -16.64 -3.16 -10.09
CA GLY A 70 -16.59 -4.60 -10.31
C GLY A 70 -15.25 -5.12 -10.85
N LEU A 71 -14.18 -4.34 -10.75
CA LEU A 71 -12.85 -4.75 -11.20
C LEU A 71 -12.20 -5.72 -10.23
N ILE A 72 -12.45 -5.54 -8.94
CA ILE A 72 -12.11 -6.50 -7.89
C ILE A 72 -13.34 -6.74 -7.01
N ASP A 73 -13.39 -7.87 -6.34
CA ASP A 73 -14.39 -8.16 -5.32
C ASP A 73 -13.79 -8.10 -3.91
N VAL A 74 -14.62 -8.31 -2.88
CA VAL A 74 -14.19 -8.27 -1.49
C VAL A 74 -13.20 -9.40 -1.18
N GLU A 75 -13.35 -10.56 -1.81
CA GLU A 75 -12.42 -11.68 -1.67
C GLU A 75 -11.03 -11.32 -2.22
N PHE A 76 -10.96 -10.71 -3.39
CA PHE A 76 -9.71 -10.22 -3.96
C PHE A 76 -9.04 -9.21 -3.02
N TYR A 77 -9.81 -8.26 -2.51
CA TYR A 77 -9.28 -7.27 -1.57
C TYR A 77 -8.79 -7.92 -0.26
N THR A 78 -9.49 -8.93 0.23
CA THR A 78 -9.04 -9.68 1.40
C THR A 78 -7.68 -10.33 1.17
N ASN A 79 -7.43 -10.86 -0.02
CA ASN A 79 -6.13 -11.41 -0.39
C ASN A 79 -5.04 -10.33 -0.53
N MET A 80 -5.40 -9.14 -1.04
CA MET A 80 -4.49 -7.98 -1.03
C MET A 80 -4.07 -7.61 0.38
N TYR A 81 -5.01 -7.56 1.30
CA TYR A 81 -4.76 -7.23 2.71
C TYR A 81 -3.90 -8.30 3.41
N ARG A 82 -4.12 -9.57 3.10
CA ARG A 82 -3.27 -10.68 3.56
C ARG A 82 -1.85 -10.57 3.02
N TRP A 83 -1.70 -10.12 1.79
CA TRP A 83 -0.39 -9.86 1.19
C TRP A 83 0.36 -8.79 1.98
N LEU A 84 -0.30 -7.68 2.31
CA LEU A 84 0.29 -6.62 3.14
C LEU A 84 0.80 -7.18 4.48
N ASN A 85 -0.03 -7.93 5.18
CA ASN A 85 0.35 -8.53 6.46
C ASN A 85 1.52 -9.52 6.33
N ARG A 86 1.57 -10.28 5.24
CA ARG A 86 2.67 -11.20 4.97
C ARG A 86 3.97 -10.44 4.74
N LYS A 87 3.96 -9.37 3.96
CA LYS A 87 5.15 -8.54 3.74
C LYS A 87 5.64 -7.87 5.01
N LEU A 88 4.74 -7.42 5.87
CA LEU A 88 5.11 -6.89 7.18
C LEU A 88 5.82 -7.93 8.05
N ARG A 89 5.39 -9.18 8.01
CA ARG A 89 6.06 -10.29 8.70
C ARG A 89 7.45 -10.58 8.14
N ASP A 90 7.62 -10.50 6.83
CA ASP A 90 8.92 -10.68 6.17
C ASP A 90 9.95 -9.62 6.63
N ILE A 91 9.49 -8.41 6.93
CA ILE A 91 10.35 -7.33 7.46
C ILE A 91 10.78 -7.61 8.90
N SER A 92 10.00 -8.35 9.69
CA SER A 92 10.25 -8.56 11.11
C SER A 92 11.54 -9.34 11.44
N ILE A 93 12.18 -9.93 10.43
CA ILE A 93 13.48 -10.63 10.58
C ILE A 93 14.61 -9.67 10.99
N ALA A 94 14.48 -8.38 10.69
CA ALA A 94 15.46 -7.36 11.03
C ALA A 94 15.21 -6.67 12.39
N GLU A 95 14.27 -7.17 13.20
CA GLU A 95 13.80 -6.49 14.41
C GLU A 95 14.92 -6.22 15.44
N GLU A 96 15.80 -7.19 15.72
CA GLU A 96 16.89 -7.00 16.67
C GLU A 96 17.87 -5.92 16.22
N GLU A 97 18.24 -5.92 14.94
CA GLU A 97 19.15 -4.93 14.37
C GLU A 97 18.51 -3.54 14.32
N PHE A 98 17.21 -3.48 14.05
CA PHE A 98 16.44 -2.25 14.07
C PHE A 98 16.39 -1.64 15.48
N GLN A 99 16.12 -2.44 16.51
CA GLN A 99 16.10 -2.01 17.91
C GLN A 99 17.46 -1.45 18.35
N LEU A 100 18.57 -2.06 17.91
CA LEU A 100 19.92 -1.59 18.18
C LEU A 100 20.24 -0.26 17.50
N SER A 101 19.67 0.00 16.33
CA SER A 101 19.86 1.25 15.58
C SER A 101 19.00 2.40 16.08
N LEU A 102 17.86 2.10 16.70
CA LEU A 102 16.86 3.07 17.13
C LEU A 102 16.83 3.29 18.65
N ASP A 103 17.92 3.07 19.36
CA ASP A 103 18.02 3.31 20.81
C ASP A 103 17.46 4.67 21.27
N ASN A 104 17.08 5.54 20.35
CA ASN A 104 16.58 6.89 20.62
C ASN A 104 15.20 7.22 20.03
N VAL A 105 14.53 6.30 19.32
CA VAL A 105 13.23 6.59 18.68
C VAL A 105 12.18 5.59 19.16
N GLY A 106 11.76 5.80 20.36
CA GLY A 106 10.67 5.24 21.15
C GLY A 106 9.75 4.17 20.57
N GLY A 107 9.59 3.05 21.28
CA GLY A 107 8.41 2.19 21.41
C GLY A 107 8.06 1.25 20.26
N ASP A 108 7.23 0.27 20.60
CA ASP A 108 6.71 -0.77 19.67
C ASP A 108 5.89 -0.17 18.50
N ASP A 109 5.24 0.96 18.74
CA ASP A 109 4.43 1.64 17.72
C ASP A 109 5.30 2.18 16.58
N SER A 110 6.46 2.74 16.90
CA SER A 110 7.40 3.29 15.92
C SER A 110 7.93 2.21 14.96
N TYR A 111 8.15 1.00 15.47
CA TYR A 111 8.59 -0.13 14.64
C TYR A 111 7.50 -0.58 13.67
N SER A 112 6.26 -0.67 14.13
CA SER A 112 5.12 -1.00 13.28
C SER A 112 4.94 0.04 12.17
N ASP A 113 5.00 1.32 12.51
CA ASP A 113 4.89 2.42 11.57
C ASP A 113 6.02 2.41 10.54
N TRP A 114 7.23 2.09 10.98
CA TRP A 114 8.39 1.95 10.09
C TRP A 114 8.19 0.83 9.06
N LYS A 115 7.68 -0.33 9.47
CA LYS A 115 7.41 -1.43 8.54
C LYS A 115 6.42 -1.02 7.44
N TRP A 116 5.34 -0.36 7.82
CA TRP A 116 4.37 0.16 6.85
C TRP A 116 4.99 1.20 5.92
N HIS A 117 5.85 2.05 6.46
CA HIS A 117 6.56 3.04 5.66
C HIS A 117 7.47 2.38 4.61
N VAL A 118 8.21 1.33 4.98
CA VAL A 118 9.04 0.57 4.04
C VAL A 118 8.22 0.01 2.87
N LEU A 119 7.03 -0.54 3.16
CA LEU A 119 6.13 -1.01 2.10
C LEU A 119 5.72 0.13 1.16
N SER A 120 5.47 1.32 1.68
CA SER A 120 5.07 2.46 0.88
C SER A 120 6.15 2.93 -0.11
N LEU A 121 7.40 2.62 0.15
CA LEU A 121 8.54 2.99 -0.69
C LEU A 121 8.67 2.13 -1.96
N GLY A 122 7.90 1.05 -2.07
CA GLY A 122 7.86 0.22 -3.25
C GLY A 122 8.78 -1.02 -3.19
N ARG A 123 8.70 -1.83 -4.24
CA ARG A 123 9.38 -3.14 -4.32
C ARG A 123 10.90 -3.02 -4.24
N GLU A 124 11.49 -2.08 -4.94
CA GLU A 124 12.94 -1.91 -4.97
C GLU A 124 13.52 -1.71 -3.57
N ASN A 125 12.92 -0.81 -2.79
CA ASN A 125 13.36 -0.54 -1.42
C ASN A 125 13.11 -1.74 -0.49
N PHE A 126 11.98 -2.43 -0.68
CA PHE A 126 11.68 -3.64 0.09
C PHE A 126 12.71 -4.76 -0.17
N GLU A 127 13.09 -5.00 -1.43
CA GLU A 127 14.10 -5.99 -1.77
C GLU A 127 15.50 -5.58 -1.30
N ARG A 128 15.85 -4.30 -1.38
CA ARG A 128 17.10 -3.77 -0.80
C ARG A 128 17.19 -4.01 0.70
N LEU A 129 16.07 -3.91 1.40
CA LEU A 129 16.02 -4.21 2.83
C LEU A 129 16.38 -5.67 3.12
N LYS A 130 15.98 -6.60 2.25
CA LYS A 130 16.33 -8.03 2.38
C LYS A 130 17.81 -8.30 2.10
N GLU A 131 18.43 -7.54 1.21
CA GLU A 131 19.83 -7.73 0.80
C GLU A 131 20.82 -7.02 1.72
N GLY A 132 20.44 -5.86 2.27
CA GLY A 132 21.29 -5.08 3.14
C GLY A 132 20.55 -3.89 3.74
N TRP A 133 19.89 -4.11 4.83
CA TRP A 133 18.94 -3.18 5.41
C TRP A 133 19.55 -1.84 5.89
N HIS A 134 20.87 -1.78 6.13
CA HIS A 134 21.55 -0.55 6.56
C HIS A 134 21.34 0.64 5.61
N ASP A 135 21.36 0.38 4.29
CA ASP A 135 21.17 1.44 3.29
C ASP A 135 19.76 2.03 3.34
N VAL A 136 18.76 1.22 3.64
CA VAL A 136 17.36 1.66 3.72
C VAL A 136 17.13 2.44 5.02
N VAL A 137 17.74 2.00 6.13
CA VAL A 137 17.65 2.71 7.42
C VAL A 137 18.32 4.07 7.31
N ASP A 138 19.51 4.16 6.72
CA ASP A 138 20.21 5.42 6.50
C ASP A 138 19.37 6.39 5.65
N ALA A 139 18.73 5.88 4.61
CA ALA A 139 17.81 6.68 3.79
C ALA A 139 16.55 7.13 4.56
N MET A 140 16.10 6.33 5.52
CA MET A 140 14.93 6.62 6.34
C MET A 140 15.20 7.54 7.52
N GLU A 141 16.46 7.64 8.00
CA GLU A 141 16.84 8.66 8.98
C GLU A 141 16.64 10.08 8.44
N GLU A 142 16.73 10.25 7.12
CA GLU A 142 16.43 11.52 6.43
C GLU A 142 14.95 11.77 6.18
N LEU A 143 14.11 10.72 6.27
CA LEU A 143 12.66 10.78 6.02
C LEU A 143 11.92 10.43 7.30
N GLU A 144 11.18 11.37 7.86
CA GLU A 144 10.32 11.09 9.01
C GLU A 144 9.34 9.94 8.66
N PRO A 145 9.25 8.89 9.52
CA PRO A 145 8.32 7.79 9.26
C PRO A 145 6.88 8.30 9.16
N ILE A 146 6.24 7.99 8.05
CA ILE A 146 4.85 8.39 7.84
C ILE A 146 3.93 7.27 8.34
N GLU A 147 3.34 7.44 9.52
CA GLU A 147 2.37 6.50 10.12
C GLU A 147 1.17 6.24 9.21
N SER A 148 0.87 7.20 8.35
CA SER A 148 -0.39 7.27 7.61
C SER A 148 -0.59 6.15 6.59
N PHE A 149 0.46 5.44 6.17
CA PHE A 149 0.30 4.33 5.21
C PHE A 149 -0.46 3.15 5.79
N ASN A 150 -0.28 2.84 7.08
CA ASN A 150 -1.06 1.82 7.78
C ASN A 150 -2.56 2.14 7.74
N TYR A 151 -2.91 3.39 8.05
CA TYR A 151 -4.29 3.84 8.12
C TYR A 151 -4.93 4.09 6.75
N ALA A 152 -4.14 4.08 5.69
CA ALA A 152 -4.63 4.30 4.33
C ALA A 152 -5.43 3.11 3.77
N TRP A 153 -5.18 1.90 4.28
CA TRP A 153 -5.80 0.67 3.81
C TRP A 153 -7.05 0.36 4.63
N PRO A 154 -8.25 0.34 4.01
CA PRO A 154 -9.46 -0.04 4.74
C PRO A 154 -9.38 -1.50 5.18
N HIS A 155 -10.00 -1.81 6.30
CA HIS A 155 -10.07 -3.19 6.75
C HIS A 155 -11.05 -3.98 5.88
N PRO A 156 -10.78 -5.24 5.51
CA PRO A 156 -11.69 -6.02 4.67
C PRO A 156 -13.12 -6.15 5.22
N TYR A 157 -13.29 -6.11 6.53
CA TYR A 157 -14.62 -6.13 7.15
C TYR A 157 -15.47 -4.90 6.81
N ASP A 158 -14.86 -3.78 6.44
CA ASP A 158 -15.59 -2.56 6.09
C ASP A 158 -16.39 -2.71 4.81
N PHE A 159 -16.09 -3.72 3.99
CA PHE A 159 -16.78 -4.03 2.73
C PHE A 159 -17.80 -5.16 2.84
N ARG A 160 -17.92 -5.79 4.00
CA ARG A 160 -18.94 -6.83 4.20
C ARG A 160 -20.28 -6.18 4.42
N THR A 161 -21.21 -6.41 3.49
CA THR A 161 -22.62 -6.14 3.71
C THR A 161 -23.23 -7.35 4.41
N ASP A 162 -23.79 -7.13 5.56
CA ASP A 162 -24.56 -8.14 6.29
C ASP A 162 -25.81 -8.59 5.50
#